data_4e724f860010b86251e9b13f7ab939ec
#
_entry.id   4e724f860010b86251e9b13f7ab939ec
#
_cell.length_a   1.000
_cell.length_b   1.000
_cell.length_c   1.000
_cell.angle_alpha   90.00
_cell.angle_beta   90.00
_cell.angle_gamma   90.00
#
_symmetry.space_group_name_H-M   'P 1'
#
loop_
_entity.id
_entity.type
_entity.pdbx_description
1 polymer ?
#
loop_
_entity_poly.entity_id
_entity_poly.type
_entity_poly.pdbx_seq_one_letter_code
_entity_poly.pdbx_strand_id
1 'polypeptide(L)'
;GVSAVLHGSLVAYSNDVKTRLLAVPPEILAAHGAVSEATAGAMAAGALRFSHADWALSITGIAGPSGGSSAKPVGSVCFGWCGPDGRVEVETRIFSGNRESVRQQSVAHALEGILGRAVTLES
;
A
#
# COMPACT_ATOMS: atom_id res chain seq x y z
N GLY A 1 3.07 11.36 18.88
CA GLY A 1 4.14 10.52 18.42
C GLY A 1 3.69 9.49 17.39
N VAL A 2 4.62 8.75 16.85
CA VAL A 2 4.32 7.74 15.83
C VAL A 2 3.36 6.69 16.36
N SER A 3 3.49 6.31 17.61
CA SER A 3 2.62 5.32 18.23
C SER A 3 1.15 5.77 18.31
N ALA A 4 0.89 7.06 18.31
CA ALA A 4 -0.47 7.59 18.34
C ALA A 4 -1.17 7.45 17.00
N VAL A 5 -0.41 7.26 15.89
CA VAL A 5 -0.95 7.13 14.54
C VAL A 5 -1.03 5.68 14.10
N LEU A 6 -0.33 4.79 14.78
CA LEU A 6 -0.23 3.38 14.41
C LEU A 6 -1.26 2.56 15.18
N HIS A 7 -2.35 2.19 14.52
CA HIS A 7 -3.42 1.40 15.11
C HIS A 7 -3.24 -0.10 14.91
N GLY A 8 -2.34 -0.51 14.02
CA GLY A 8 -2.08 -1.90 13.74
C GLY A 8 -1.66 -2.11 12.30
N SER A 9 -1.45 -3.35 11.97
CA SER A 9 -1.13 -3.73 10.60
C SER A 9 -1.94 -4.95 10.20
N LEU A 10 -2.21 -5.06 8.90
CA LEU A 10 -2.92 -6.18 8.32
C LEU A 10 -2.13 -6.67 7.11
N VAL A 11 -1.81 -7.97 7.08
CA VAL A 11 -1.10 -8.56 5.95
C VAL A 11 -2.10 -9.34 5.11
N ALA A 12 -2.26 -8.92 3.86
CA ALA A 12 -3.23 -9.50 2.94
C ALA A 12 -2.49 -10.15 1.77
N TYR A 13 -2.21 -11.43 1.89
CA TYR A 13 -1.51 -12.18 0.84
C TYR A 13 -2.41 -12.57 -0.32
N SER A 14 -3.68 -12.86 -0.06
CA SER A 14 -4.60 -13.34 -1.08
C SER A 14 -5.55 -12.25 -1.53
N ASN A 15 -6.02 -12.36 -2.77
CA ASN A 15 -7.05 -11.45 -3.29
C ASN A 15 -8.35 -11.59 -2.50
N ASP A 16 -8.64 -12.77 -1.98
CA ASP A 16 -9.81 -13.02 -1.15
C ASP A 16 -9.78 -12.18 0.13
N VAL A 17 -8.63 -12.12 0.81
CA VAL A 17 -8.45 -11.29 2.01
C VAL A 17 -8.58 -9.82 1.67
N LYS A 18 -7.99 -9.38 0.55
CA LYS A 18 -8.10 -8.00 0.10
C LYS A 18 -9.55 -7.61 -0.12
N THR A 19 -10.33 -8.50 -0.75
CA THR A 19 -11.75 -8.26 -1.01
C THR A 19 -12.58 -8.26 0.26
N ARG A 20 -12.39 -9.24 1.14
CA ARG A 20 -13.23 -9.42 2.33
C ARG A 20 -12.94 -8.41 3.42
N LEU A 21 -11.67 -8.20 3.75
CA LEU A 21 -11.30 -7.36 4.89
C LEU A 21 -11.09 -5.91 4.50
N LEU A 22 -10.47 -5.66 3.35
CA LEU A 22 -10.14 -4.31 2.92
C LEU A 22 -11.15 -3.75 1.92
N ALA A 23 -12.18 -4.52 1.58
CA ALA A 23 -13.24 -4.12 0.66
C ALA A 23 -12.71 -3.66 -0.71
N VAL A 24 -11.62 -4.28 -1.17
CA VAL A 24 -11.11 -4.02 -2.52
C VAL A 24 -12.09 -4.65 -3.52
N PRO A 25 -12.68 -3.85 -4.41
CA PRO A 25 -13.62 -4.41 -5.39
C PRO A 25 -12.96 -5.47 -6.25
N PRO A 26 -13.60 -6.64 -6.44
CA PRO A 26 -13.01 -7.68 -7.29
C PRO A 26 -12.72 -7.23 -8.71
N GLU A 27 -13.48 -6.26 -9.21
CA GLU A 27 -13.30 -5.69 -10.55
C GLU A 27 -11.95 -4.99 -10.67
N ILE A 28 -11.48 -4.34 -9.60
CA ILE A 28 -10.18 -3.67 -9.58
C ILE A 28 -9.07 -4.70 -9.68
N LEU A 29 -9.18 -5.79 -8.91
CA LEU A 29 -8.19 -6.87 -8.97
C LEU A 29 -8.18 -7.54 -10.35
N ALA A 30 -9.35 -7.75 -10.95
CA ALA A 30 -9.46 -8.36 -12.27
C ALA A 30 -8.91 -7.45 -13.37
N ALA A 31 -9.18 -6.15 -13.29
CA ALA A 31 -8.78 -5.20 -14.34
C ALA A 31 -7.32 -4.76 -14.22
N HIS A 32 -6.81 -4.59 -13.01
CA HIS A 32 -5.50 -3.97 -12.77
C HIS A 32 -4.48 -4.90 -12.10
N GLY A 33 -4.94 -6.01 -11.52
CA GLY A 33 -4.08 -6.93 -10.79
C GLY A 33 -3.80 -6.48 -9.38
N ALA A 34 -3.19 -7.37 -8.60
CA ALA A 34 -2.88 -7.11 -7.19
C ALA A 34 -1.79 -6.04 -7.03
N VAL A 35 -0.83 -5.98 -7.95
CA VAL A 35 0.25 -4.99 -7.91
C VAL A 35 -0.09 -3.88 -8.91
N SER A 36 -0.84 -2.89 -8.43
CA SER A 36 -1.27 -1.75 -9.23
C SER A 36 -1.59 -0.59 -8.31
N GLU A 37 -1.54 0.63 -8.85
CA GLU A 37 -1.93 1.82 -8.10
C GLU A 37 -3.41 1.79 -7.72
N ALA A 38 -4.25 1.28 -8.61
CA ALA A 38 -5.68 1.15 -8.32
C ALA A 38 -5.92 0.25 -7.12
N THR A 39 -5.25 -0.90 -7.06
CA THR A 39 -5.37 -1.83 -5.92
C THR A 39 -4.77 -1.23 -4.66
N ALA A 40 -3.61 -0.60 -4.74
CA ALA A 40 -2.98 0.04 -3.58
C ALA A 40 -3.88 1.12 -2.98
N GLY A 41 -4.48 1.95 -3.82
CA GLY A 41 -5.41 2.99 -3.37
C GLY A 41 -6.65 2.39 -2.68
N ALA A 42 -7.24 1.37 -3.29
CA ALA A 42 -8.40 0.68 -2.70
C ALA A 42 -8.06 0.01 -1.37
N MET A 43 -6.86 -0.57 -1.27
CA MET A 43 -6.39 -1.17 -0.01
C MET A 43 -6.23 -0.14 1.09
N ALA A 44 -5.63 1.01 0.79
CA ALA A 44 -5.45 2.07 1.78
C ALA A 44 -6.79 2.62 2.28
N ALA A 45 -7.73 2.87 1.36
CA ALA A 45 -9.06 3.34 1.73
C ALA A 45 -9.81 2.31 2.56
N GLY A 46 -9.70 1.02 2.19
CA GLY A 46 -10.32 -0.07 2.94
C GLY A 46 -9.72 -0.23 4.33
N ALA A 47 -8.39 -0.12 4.44
CA ALA A 47 -7.71 -0.19 5.73
C ALA A 47 -8.14 0.95 6.66
N LEU A 48 -8.32 2.15 6.12
CA LEU A 48 -8.78 3.29 6.90
C LEU A 48 -10.17 3.03 7.47
N ARG A 49 -11.10 2.55 6.63
CA ARG A 49 -12.46 2.22 7.08
C ARG A 49 -12.48 1.11 8.12
N PHE A 50 -11.69 0.07 7.90
CA PHE A 50 -11.64 -1.09 8.79
C PHE A 50 -11.07 -0.73 10.16
N SER A 51 -10.00 0.07 10.19
CA SER A 51 -9.27 0.38 11.42
C SER A 51 -9.81 1.56 12.19
N HIS A 52 -10.64 2.40 11.56
CA HIS A 52 -11.10 3.68 12.11
C HIS A 52 -9.94 4.61 12.48
N ALA A 53 -8.78 4.43 11.84
CA ALA A 53 -7.62 5.29 12.03
C ALA A 53 -7.79 6.61 11.29
N ASP A 54 -6.94 7.59 11.59
CA ASP A 54 -6.93 8.85 10.86
C ASP A 54 -6.17 8.74 9.55
N TRP A 55 -5.17 7.86 9.50
CA TRP A 55 -4.35 7.62 8.33
C TRP A 55 -4.17 6.13 8.10
N ALA A 56 -4.10 5.76 6.83
CA ALA A 56 -3.78 4.40 6.42
C ALA A 56 -2.81 4.43 5.25
N LEU A 57 -1.97 3.42 5.17
CA LEU A 57 -1.10 3.20 4.03
C LEU A 57 -1.20 1.75 3.58
N SER A 58 -0.88 1.52 2.32
CA SER A 58 -0.82 0.17 1.76
C SER A 58 0.45 -0.02 0.95
N ILE A 59 0.92 -1.26 0.89
CA ILE A 59 2.07 -1.66 0.09
C ILE A 59 1.66 -2.94 -0.63
N THR A 60 1.79 -2.97 -1.95
CA THR A 60 1.61 -4.18 -2.73
C THR A 60 2.71 -4.26 -3.76
N GLY A 61 3.40 -5.41 -3.86
CA GLY A 61 4.56 -5.47 -4.70
C GLY A 61 5.01 -6.86 -5.11
N ILE A 62 5.96 -6.88 -6.03
CA ILE A 62 6.64 -8.08 -6.53
C ILE A 62 8.07 -8.05 -6.00
N ALA A 63 8.27 -8.69 -4.83
CA ALA A 63 9.56 -8.65 -4.16
C ALA A 63 10.60 -9.61 -4.76
N GLY A 64 10.16 -10.57 -5.55
CA GLY A 64 11.03 -11.54 -6.22
C GLY A 64 11.29 -12.81 -5.41
N PRO A 65 12.14 -13.70 -5.94
CA PRO A 65 12.90 -13.58 -7.19
C PRO A 65 12.09 -13.84 -8.46
N SER A 66 10.83 -14.26 -8.34
CA SER A 66 9.98 -14.57 -9.51
C SER A 66 8.72 -13.72 -9.49
N GLY A 67 7.92 -13.81 -10.55
CA GLY A 67 6.62 -13.16 -10.66
C GLY A 67 6.62 -11.84 -11.42
N GLY A 68 7.78 -11.37 -11.86
CA GLY A 68 7.85 -10.14 -12.61
C GLY A 68 7.55 -10.31 -14.10
N SER A 69 7.23 -9.21 -14.76
CA SER A 69 7.03 -9.13 -16.21
C SER A 69 7.71 -7.86 -16.72
N SER A 70 7.72 -7.67 -18.04
CA SER A 70 8.29 -6.44 -18.62
C SER A 70 7.53 -5.19 -18.18
N ALA A 71 6.21 -5.30 -17.99
CA ALA A 71 5.38 -4.19 -17.53
C ALA A 71 5.47 -3.99 -16.02
N LYS A 72 5.66 -5.07 -15.26
CA LYS A 72 5.77 -5.04 -13.80
C LYS A 72 6.94 -5.92 -13.37
N PRO A 73 8.18 -5.41 -13.50
CA PRO A 73 9.36 -6.21 -13.16
C PRO A 73 9.43 -6.51 -11.66
N VAL A 74 10.24 -7.50 -11.30
CA VAL A 74 10.57 -7.77 -9.90
C VAL A 74 11.11 -6.49 -9.26
N GLY A 75 10.65 -6.17 -8.07
CA GLY A 75 10.97 -4.92 -7.39
C GLY A 75 9.91 -3.84 -7.59
N SER A 76 8.89 -4.08 -8.43
CA SER A 76 7.77 -3.15 -8.60
C SER A 76 6.92 -3.13 -7.34
N VAL A 77 6.70 -1.94 -6.78
CA VAL A 77 5.92 -1.76 -5.55
C VAL A 77 4.98 -0.59 -5.75
N CYS A 78 3.72 -0.81 -5.42
CA CYS A 78 2.70 0.24 -5.46
C CYS A 78 2.31 0.60 -4.03
N PHE A 79 2.18 1.89 -3.78
CA PHE A 79 1.87 2.45 -2.48
C PHE A 79 0.53 3.17 -2.55
N GLY A 80 -0.22 3.12 -1.45
CA GLY A 80 -1.41 3.92 -1.27
C GLY A 80 -1.38 4.60 0.09
N TRP A 81 -1.83 5.84 0.15
CA TRP A 81 -1.99 6.60 1.39
C TRP A 81 -3.36 7.23 1.40
N CYS A 82 -4.06 7.09 2.52
CA CYS A 82 -5.40 7.66 2.69
C CYS A 82 -5.45 8.40 4.01
N GLY A 83 -5.88 9.64 3.98
CA GLY A 83 -5.93 10.51 5.15
C GLY A 83 -7.34 10.79 5.64
N PRO A 84 -7.47 11.61 6.70
CA PRO A 84 -8.76 11.89 7.34
C PRO A 84 -9.75 12.61 6.44
N ASP A 85 -9.26 13.30 5.39
CA ASP A 85 -10.13 13.96 4.41
C ASP A 85 -10.68 13.00 3.35
N GLY A 86 -10.31 11.71 3.42
CA GLY A 86 -10.73 10.71 2.44
C GLY A 86 -9.93 10.71 1.16
N ARG A 87 -8.96 11.63 1.00
CA ARG A 87 -8.12 11.68 -0.20
C ARG A 87 -7.19 10.48 -0.24
N VAL A 88 -7.14 9.83 -1.40
CA VAL A 88 -6.24 8.70 -1.64
C VAL A 88 -5.15 9.14 -2.61
N GLU A 89 -3.91 8.92 -2.24
CA GLU A 89 -2.76 9.15 -3.12
C GLU A 89 -2.06 7.82 -3.36
N VAL A 90 -1.55 7.63 -4.56
CA VAL A 90 -0.92 6.38 -4.98
C VAL A 90 0.40 6.67 -5.69
N GLU A 91 1.31 5.70 -5.66
CA GLU A 91 2.62 5.84 -6.28
C GLU A 91 3.17 4.47 -6.61
N THR A 92 3.94 4.38 -7.70
CA THR A 92 4.67 3.17 -8.07
C THR A 92 6.16 3.45 -8.02
N ARG A 93 6.91 2.55 -7.41
CA ARG A 93 8.37 2.57 -7.40
C ARG A 93 8.92 1.21 -7.80
N ILE A 94 10.13 1.21 -8.38
CA ILE A 94 10.84 -0.02 -8.69
C ILE A 94 12.14 0.03 -7.90
N PHE A 95 12.29 -0.93 -6.97
CA PHE A 95 13.46 -1.03 -6.12
C PHE A 95 14.41 -2.12 -6.61
N SER A 96 15.70 -1.87 -6.44
CA SER A 96 16.75 -2.83 -6.74
C SER A 96 17.09 -3.65 -5.49
N GLY A 97 17.65 -4.84 -5.70
CA GLY A 97 18.13 -5.66 -4.63
C GLY A 97 17.35 -6.96 -4.48
N ASN A 98 17.69 -7.71 -3.45
CA ASN A 98 17.01 -8.96 -3.16
C ASN A 98 15.66 -8.70 -2.48
N ARG A 99 14.92 -9.75 -2.19
CA ARG A 99 13.58 -9.67 -1.60
C ARG A 99 13.60 -8.87 -0.28
N GLU A 100 14.56 -9.12 0.58
CA GLU A 100 14.67 -8.44 1.87
C GLU A 100 14.95 -6.95 1.69
N SER A 101 15.85 -6.61 0.78
CA SER A 101 16.17 -5.21 0.48
C SER A 101 14.96 -4.47 -0.10
N VAL A 102 14.23 -5.09 -1.01
CA VAL A 102 13.01 -4.50 -1.58
C VAL A 102 11.97 -4.25 -0.49
N ARG A 103 11.79 -5.21 0.43
CA ARG A 103 10.85 -5.06 1.54
C ARG A 103 11.25 -3.91 2.47
N GLN A 104 12.53 -3.82 2.84
CA GLN A 104 13.02 -2.75 3.72
C GLN A 104 12.84 -1.38 3.08
N GLN A 105 13.21 -1.24 1.81
CA GLN A 105 13.02 0.01 1.08
C GLN A 105 11.56 0.40 0.97
N SER A 106 10.68 -0.58 0.74
CA SER A 106 9.24 -0.35 0.62
C SER A 106 8.64 0.15 1.94
N VAL A 107 8.99 -0.48 3.06
CA VAL A 107 8.49 -0.05 4.37
C VAL A 107 8.98 1.35 4.71
N ALA A 108 10.26 1.63 4.48
CA ALA A 108 10.82 2.96 4.74
C ALA A 108 10.12 4.02 3.90
N HIS A 109 9.93 3.76 2.61
CA HIS A 109 9.26 4.72 1.73
C HIS A 109 7.82 4.97 2.13
N ALA A 110 7.09 3.91 2.49
CA ALA A 110 5.69 4.03 2.91
C ALA A 110 5.56 4.86 4.19
N LEU A 111 6.43 4.62 5.18
CA LEU A 111 6.40 5.36 6.44
C LEU A 111 6.79 6.82 6.25
N GLU A 112 7.82 7.11 5.47
CA GLU A 112 8.20 8.48 5.14
C GLU A 112 7.05 9.20 4.45
N GLY A 113 6.36 8.51 3.54
CA GLY A 113 5.24 9.06 2.81
C GLY A 113 4.08 9.45 3.71
N ILE A 114 3.73 8.61 4.67
CA ILE A 114 2.62 8.91 5.58
C ILE A 114 2.98 10.01 6.57
N LEU A 115 4.21 10.01 7.08
CA LEU A 115 4.67 11.05 8.00
C LEU A 115 4.68 12.41 7.33
N GLY A 116 5.19 12.49 6.10
CA GLY A 116 5.21 13.74 5.33
C GLY A 116 3.81 14.30 5.10
N ARG A 117 2.87 13.44 4.75
CA ARG A 117 1.49 13.85 4.49
C ARG A 117 0.78 14.29 5.77
N ALA A 118 0.99 13.57 6.87
CA ALA A 118 0.36 13.90 8.15
C ALA A 118 0.87 15.25 8.68
N VAL A 119 2.18 15.50 8.58
CA VAL A 119 2.76 16.77 9.01
C VAL A 119 2.25 17.94 8.15
N THR A 120 2.18 17.73 6.84
CA THR A 120 1.68 18.77 5.92
C THR A 120 0.22 19.12 6.22
N LEU A 121 -0.61 18.11 6.52
CA LEU A 121 -2.02 18.34 6.80
C LEU A 121 -2.22 19.09 8.11
N GLU A 122 -1.37 18.84 9.12
CA GLU A 122 -1.44 19.53 10.40
C GLU A 122 -0.92 20.97 10.32
N SER A 123 -0.12 21.28 9.31
CA SER A 123 0.38 22.62 9.11
C SER A 123 -0.68 23.51 8.50
#